data_08d8e95b3c9f945f754cadf13274753c
#
_entry.id   08d8e95b3c9f945f754cadf13274753c
#
_cell.length_a   1.000
_cell.length_b   1.000
_cell.length_c   1.000
_cell.angle_alpha   90.00
_cell.angle_beta   90.00
_cell.angle_gamma   90.00
#
_symmetry.space_group_name_H-M   'P 1'
#
loop_
_entity.id
_entity.type
_entity.pdbx_description
1 polymer ?
#
loop_
_entity_poly.entity_id
_entity_poly.type
_entity_poly.pdbx_seq_one_letter_code
_entity_poly.pdbx_strand_id
1 'polypeptide(L)'
;MIGPSSTLVDVAFAICTALDRVGVTAVLVGGSAATFHAGKYQSHDIDFVLTFNPLGSNAREAVESLGFRLDGSHYAHPDTEYTIDFLGGPAGIGDDIVTVFHTERRGEQLLHVYSRTDSVRDRLAGYYHWSDRSSLRVAALVAASGPIDIGEIKAWSLREGAPEKFEEFIRALKGEPN
;
A
#
# COMPACT_ATOMS: atom_id res chain seq x y z
N MET A 1 -2.78 20.06 8.19
CA MET A 1 -1.86 19.91 9.34
C MET A 1 -2.14 18.53 9.92
N ILE A 2 -1.10 17.71 10.15
CA ILE A 2 -1.24 16.37 10.75
C ILE A 2 -1.52 16.55 12.24
N GLY A 3 -2.44 15.76 12.79
CA GLY A 3 -2.84 15.85 14.19
C GLY A 3 -3.56 14.58 14.67
N PRO A 4 -4.00 14.53 15.94
CA PRO A 4 -4.55 13.33 16.57
C PRO A 4 -5.81 12.76 15.88
N SER A 5 -6.51 13.55 15.08
CA SER A 5 -7.68 13.11 14.32
C SER A 5 -7.38 12.75 12.86
N SER A 6 -6.12 12.85 12.43
CA SER A 6 -5.72 12.48 11.07
C SER A 6 -5.82 10.97 10.90
N THR A 7 -6.52 10.55 9.84
CA THR A 7 -6.55 9.14 9.45
C THR A 7 -5.24 8.74 8.77
N LEU A 8 -4.98 7.44 8.66
CA LEU A 8 -3.85 6.91 7.88
C LEU A 8 -3.83 7.51 6.47
N VAL A 9 -4.99 7.59 5.84
CA VAL A 9 -5.12 8.11 4.47
C VAL A 9 -4.80 9.60 4.41
N ASP A 10 -5.17 10.41 5.42
CA ASP A 10 -4.82 11.83 5.47
C ASP A 10 -3.31 12.03 5.61
N VAL A 11 -2.66 11.23 6.44
CA VAL A 11 -1.20 11.22 6.58
C VAL A 11 -0.54 10.82 5.26
N ALA A 12 -1.04 9.75 4.62
CA ALA A 12 -0.50 9.27 3.34
C ALA A 12 -0.59 10.35 2.24
N PHE A 13 -1.73 11.07 2.13
CA PHE A 13 -1.86 12.19 1.21
C PHE A 13 -0.85 13.31 1.50
N ALA A 14 -0.67 13.68 2.76
CA ALA A 14 0.26 14.74 3.14
C ALA A 14 1.71 14.38 2.77
N ILE A 15 2.15 13.17 3.11
CA ILE A 15 3.50 12.68 2.82
C ILE A 15 3.73 12.56 1.31
N CYS A 16 2.82 11.90 0.58
CA CYS A 16 2.97 11.73 -0.87
C CYS A 16 3.04 13.08 -1.59
N THR A 17 2.18 14.04 -1.20
CA THR A 17 2.19 15.40 -1.76
C THR A 17 3.50 16.13 -1.46
N ALA A 18 4.03 16.03 -0.24
CA ALA A 18 5.28 16.70 0.12
C ALA A 18 6.46 16.13 -0.66
N LEU A 19 6.50 14.83 -0.85
CA LEU A 19 7.53 14.16 -1.65
C LEU A 19 7.43 14.50 -3.14
N ASP A 20 6.22 14.50 -3.70
CA ASP A 20 5.99 14.87 -5.11
C ASP A 20 6.48 16.30 -5.41
N ARG A 21 6.26 17.26 -4.50
CA ARG A 21 6.72 18.64 -4.64
C ARG A 21 8.25 18.78 -4.73
N VAL A 22 8.99 17.82 -4.23
CA VAL A 22 10.47 17.79 -4.32
C VAL A 22 10.97 16.78 -5.38
N GLY A 23 10.06 16.30 -6.25
CA GLY A 23 10.38 15.41 -7.37
C GLY A 23 10.60 13.96 -6.98
N VAL A 24 10.08 13.53 -5.83
CA VAL A 24 10.16 12.14 -5.35
C VAL A 24 8.79 11.48 -5.49
N THR A 25 8.72 10.43 -6.31
CA THR A 25 7.50 9.65 -6.46
C THR A 25 7.46 8.54 -5.40
N ALA A 26 6.51 8.65 -4.48
CA ALA A 26 6.24 7.67 -3.43
C ALA A 26 4.90 6.98 -3.69
N VAL A 27 4.88 5.65 -3.73
CA VAL A 27 3.69 4.86 -3.99
C VAL A 27 3.27 4.13 -2.71
N LEU A 28 2.05 4.36 -2.25
CA LEU A 28 1.46 3.66 -1.11
C LEU A 28 1.23 2.20 -1.47
N VAL A 29 1.75 1.29 -0.64
CA VAL A 29 1.72 -0.16 -0.87
C VAL A 29 1.24 -0.89 0.39
N GLY A 30 1.29 -2.19 0.39
CA GLY A 30 1.13 -3.00 1.59
C GLY A 30 -0.25 -2.92 2.25
N GLY A 31 -0.26 -3.03 3.56
CA GLY A 31 -1.45 -2.90 4.40
C GLY A 31 -2.09 -1.51 4.30
N SER A 32 -1.27 -0.48 4.14
CA SER A 32 -1.73 0.90 4.00
C SER A 32 -2.50 1.14 2.69
N ALA A 33 -2.07 0.55 1.56
CA ALA A 33 -2.85 0.56 0.32
C ALA A 33 -4.17 -0.21 0.45
N ALA A 34 -4.16 -1.35 1.17
CA ALA A 34 -5.38 -2.08 1.47
C ALA A 34 -6.36 -1.26 2.33
N THR A 35 -5.86 -0.49 3.31
CA THR A 35 -6.68 0.45 4.11
C THR A 35 -7.31 1.54 3.23
N PHE A 36 -6.57 2.08 2.28
CA PHE A 36 -7.09 3.05 1.31
C PHE A 36 -8.27 2.49 0.50
N HIS A 37 -8.16 1.25 0.01
CA HIS A 37 -9.19 0.64 -0.83
C HIS A 37 -10.35 0.04 -0.05
N ALA A 38 -10.11 -0.50 1.15
CA ALA A 38 -11.09 -1.20 1.96
C ALA A 38 -11.16 -0.59 3.36
N GLY A 39 -12.01 0.40 3.55
CA GLY A 39 -12.15 1.14 4.80
C GLY A 39 -12.58 0.32 6.04
N LYS A 40 -12.85 -0.98 5.86
CA LYS A 40 -13.11 -1.94 6.95
C LYS A 40 -11.81 -2.57 7.52
N TYR A 41 -10.69 -2.35 6.86
CA TYR A 41 -9.38 -2.79 7.29
C TYR A 41 -8.55 -1.57 7.69
N GLN A 42 -7.77 -1.68 8.77
CA GLN A 42 -6.90 -0.63 9.25
C GLN A 42 -5.50 -1.18 9.45
N SER A 43 -4.52 -0.64 8.72
CA SER A 43 -3.10 -0.79 9.00
C SER A 43 -2.67 0.20 10.09
N HIS A 44 -1.60 -0.10 10.80
CA HIS A 44 -0.95 0.82 11.72
C HIS A 44 0.26 1.51 11.08
N ASP A 45 0.87 0.87 10.10
CA ASP A 45 2.06 1.34 9.41
C ASP A 45 1.66 1.85 8.01
N ILE A 46 2.35 2.88 7.56
CA ILE A 46 2.21 3.47 6.23
C ILE A 46 3.45 3.12 5.43
N ASP A 47 3.30 2.20 4.47
CA ASP A 47 4.39 1.73 3.62
C ASP A 47 4.42 2.50 2.29
N PHE A 48 5.52 3.17 2.00
CA PHE A 48 5.79 3.78 0.71
C PHE A 48 6.97 3.12 0.01
N VAL A 49 6.79 2.77 -1.25
CA VAL A 49 7.91 2.47 -2.15
C VAL A 49 8.29 3.74 -2.91
N LEU A 50 9.58 4.09 -2.85
CA LEU A 50 10.12 5.21 -3.61
C LEU A 50 10.55 4.70 -4.99
N THR A 51 9.81 5.07 -6.05
CA THR A 51 10.04 4.58 -7.41
C THR A 51 11.05 5.41 -8.18
N PHE A 52 11.25 6.65 -7.79
CA PHE A 52 12.18 7.58 -8.43
C PHE A 52 12.85 8.45 -7.38
N ASN A 53 14.19 8.47 -7.40
CA ASN A 53 15.08 9.17 -6.50
C ASN A 53 15.12 8.60 -5.07
N PRO A 54 16.17 7.85 -4.70
CA PRO A 54 16.35 7.40 -3.33
C PRO A 54 16.39 8.61 -2.40
N LEU A 55 15.97 8.43 -1.15
CA LEU A 55 15.94 9.43 -0.08
C LEU A 55 17.20 10.33 -0.07
N GLY A 56 17.20 11.34 -0.93
CA GLY A 56 18.15 12.44 -0.87
C GLY A 56 17.78 13.38 0.29
N SER A 57 18.62 14.36 0.55
CA SER A 57 18.38 15.39 1.58
C SER A 57 16.98 16.04 1.46
N ASN A 58 16.56 16.33 0.23
CA ASN A 58 15.29 16.99 -0.04
C ASN A 58 14.06 16.15 0.36
N ALA A 59 14.10 14.82 0.16
CA ALA A 59 12.99 13.94 0.57
C ALA A 59 12.87 13.88 2.10
N ARG A 60 14.01 13.78 2.80
CA ARG A 60 14.03 13.83 4.25
C ARG A 60 13.46 15.15 4.77
N GLU A 61 13.94 16.27 4.25
CA GLU A 61 13.46 17.61 4.64
C GLU A 61 11.95 17.76 4.40
N ALA A 62 11.43 17.22 3.28
CA ALA A 62 10.00 17.25 2.97
C ALA A 62 9.18 16.50 4.03
N VAL A 63 9.61 15.31 4.43
CA VAL A 63 8.96 14.49 5.47
C VAL A 63 9.07 15.18 6.85
N GLU A 64 10.25 15.68 7.19
CA GLU A 64 10.51 16.35 8.46
C GLU A 64 9.76 17.70 8.60
N SER A 65 9.49 18.38 7.48
CA SER A 65 8.69 19.60 7.48
C SER A 65 7.25 19.41 7.91
N LEU A 66 6.74 18.17 7.78
CA LEU A 66 5.41 17.77 8.25
C LEU A 66 5.39 17.37 9.73
N GLY A 67 6.53 17.41 10.45
CA GLY A 67 6.65 17.08 11.86
C GLY A 67 7.15 15.67 12.13
N PHE A 68 7.31 14.83 11.12
CA PHE A 68 7.88 13.49 11.30
C PHE A 68 9.38 13.53 11.61
N ARG A 69 9.85 12.58 12.41
CA ARG A 69 11.27 12.40 12.74
C ARG A 69 11.62 10.92 12.62
N LEU A 70 12.83 10.67 12.14
CA LEU A 70 13.36 9.30 12.04
C LEU A 70 13.55 8.73 13.45
N ASP A 71 12.93 7.59 13.71
CA ASP A 71 13.04 6.80 14.93
C ASP A 71 13.37 5.35 14.55
N GLY A 72 14.62 4.96 14.73
CA GLY A 72 15.12 3.68 14.24
C GLY A 72 15.06 3.58 12.72
N SER A 73 14.21 2.68 12.20
CA SER A 73 14.03 2.45 10.74
C SER A 73 12.81 3.14 10.14
N HIS A 74 11.93 3.73 10.94
CA HIS A 74 10.69 4.37 10.52
C HIS A 74 10.64 5.84 10.91
N TYR A 75 9.69 6.57 10.33
CA TYR A 75 9.38 7.94 10.73
C TYR A 75 8.17 7.96 11.66
N ALA A 76 8.27 8.66 12.78
CA ALA A 76 7.21 8.85 13.76
C ALA A 76 6.84 10.33 13.90
N HIS A 77 5.64 10.61 14.35
CA HIS A 77 5.13 11.97 14.60
C HIS A 77 4.43 12.03 15.96
N PRO A 78 4.63 13.08 16.78
CA PRO A 78 4.10 13.14 18.15
C PRO A 78 2.57 13.16 18.23
N ASP A 79 1.88 13.64 17.18
CA ASP A 79 0.44 13.85 17.17
C ASP A 79 -0.34 12.79 16.37
N THR A 80 0.28 11.69 15.97
CA THR A 80 -0.39 10.55 15.33
C THR A 80 0.25 9.24 15.73
N GLU A 81 -0.52 8.16 15.75
CA GLU A 81 -0.03 6.81 16.04
C GLU A 81 0.63 6.12 14.83
N TYR A 82 0.44 6.69 13.62
CA TYR A 82 0.94 6.07 12.40
C TYR A 82 2.44 6.32 12.22
N THR A 83 3.14 5.23 11.91
CA THR A 83 4.54 5.28 11.48
C THR A 83 4.64 5.18 9.98
N ILE A 84 5.74 5.67 9.41
CA ILE A 84 5.97 5.65 7.96
C ILE A 84 7.26 4.88 7.70
N ASP A 85 7.15 3.87 6.84
CA ASP A 85 8.27 3.12 6.32
C ASP A 85 8.49 3.44 4.84
N PHE A 86 9.74 3.75 4.49
CA PHE A 86 10.15 3.94 3.10
C PHE A 86 10.95 2.74 2.62
N LEU A 87 10.34 1.99 1.72
CA LEU A 87 10.92 0.81 1.10
C LEU A 87 11.69 1.20 -0.15
N GLY A 88 12.84 0.59 -0.36
CA GLY A 88 13.59 0.76 -1.61
C GLY A 88 12.84 0.15 -2.79
N GLY A 89 12.80 0.88 -3.92
CA GLY A 89 12.17 0.41 -5.16
C GLY A 89 13.03 -0.59 -5.95
N PRO A 90 12.51 -1.13 -7.06
CA PRO A 90 11.22 -0.79 -7.67
C PRO A 90 10.01 -1.34 -6.90
N ALA A 91 8.83 -0.74 -7.14
CA ALA A 91 7.57 -1.29 -6.65
C ALA A 91 7.35 -2.66 -7.30
N GLY A 92 7.18 -3.71 -6.50
CA GLY A 92 7.07 -5.09 -6.99
C GLY A 92 6.04 -5.91 -6.25
N ILE A 93 5.48 -6.92 -6.94
CA ILE A 93 4.55 -7.88 -6.38
C ILE A 93 4.95 -9.26 -6.90
N GLY A 94 5.52 -10.12 -6.04
CA GLY A 94 6.18 -11.32 -6.49
C GLY A 94 7.32 -10.97 -7.45
N ASP A 95 7.35 -11.60 -8.62
CA ASP A 95 8.34 -11.34 -9.66
C ASP A 95 7.96 -10.17 -10.61
N ASP A 96 6.76 -9.61 -10.49
CA ASP A 96 6.28 -8.52 -11.35
C ASP A 96 6.71 -7.14 -10.80
N ILE A 97 7.20 -6.25 -11.70
CA ILE A 97 7.43 -4.85 -11.38
C ILE A 97 6.17 -4.05 -11.72
N VAL A 98 5.67 -3.30 -10.75
CA VAL A 98 4.51 -2.40 -10.94
C VAL A 98 5.02 -1.05 -11.43
N THR A 99 4.71 -0.71 -12.67
CA THR A 99 5.09 0.56 -13.30
C THR A 99 3.94 1.55 -13.44
N VAL A 100 2.69 1.07 -13.29
CA VAL A 100 1.47 1.89 -13.38
C VAL A 100 0.72 1.77 -12.05
N PHE A 101 0.47 2.88 -11.43
CA PHE A 101 -0.25 2.97 -10.15
C PHE A 101 -1.41 3.97 -10.26
N HIS A 102 -2.37 3.84 -9.36
CA HIS A 102 -3.48 4.78 -9.26
C HIS A 102 -3.01 6.08 -8.60
N THR A 103 -3.50 7.21 -9.11
CA THR A 103 -3.27 8.53 -8.50
C THR A 103 -4.60 9.15 -8.11
N GLU A 104 -4.84 9.24 -6.82
CA GLU A 104 -5.99 9.94 -6.25
C GLU A 104 -5.64 11.40 -5.95
N ARG A 105 -6.63 12.32 -6.09
CA ARG A 105 -6.44 13.75 -5.83
C ARG A 105 -7.50 14.28 -4.88
N ARG A 106 -7.07 15.09 -3.91
CA ARG A 106 -7.93 15.86 -2.98
C ARG A 106 -7.51 17.32 -3.01
N GLY A 107 -8.16 18.15 -3.82
CA GLY A 107 -7.74 19.52 -4.03
C GLY A 107 -6.31 19.58 -4.58
N GLU A 108 -5.40 20.22 -3.82
CA GLU A 108 -3.98 20.31 -4.19
C GLU A 108 -3.13 19.11 -3.75
N GLN A 109 -3.72 18.17 -3.00
CA GLN A 109 -3.02 16.98 -2.57
C GLN A 109 -3.17 15.84 -3.58
N LEU A 110 -2.14 15.00 -3.64
CA LEU A 110 -2.16 13.77 -4.42
C LEU A 110 -1.64 12.58 -3.59
N LEU A 111 -2.09 11.40 -3.97
CA LEU A 111 -1.64 10.12 -3.43
C LEU A 111 -1.45 9.14 -4.59
N HIS A 112 -0.23 8.65 -4.75
CA HIS A 112 0.04 7.49 -5.60
C HIS A 112 -0.12 6.23 -4.76
N VAL A 113 -0.88 5.28 -5.26
CA VAL A 113 -1.20 4.04 -4.54
C VAL A 113 -1.30 2.87 -5.52
N TYR A 114 -0.96 1.67 -5.09
CA TYR A 114 -1.25 0.48 -5.89
C TYR A 114 -2.72 0.48 -6.35
N SER A 115 -2.97 0.07 -7.58
CA SER A 115 -4.35 -0.17 -8.03
C SER A 115 -5.05 -1.16 -7.10
N ARG A 116 -6.38 -1.21 -7.12
CA ARG A 116 -7.10 -2.20 -6.31
C ARG A 116 -6.70 -3.63 -6.69
N THR A 117 -6.50 -3.91 -7.98
CA THR A 117 -6.00 -5.19 -8.46
C THR A 117 -4.61 -5.51 -7.91
N ASP A 118 -3.68 -4.55 -7.97
CA ASP A 118 -2.32 -4.72 -7.42
C ASP A 118 -2.32 -4.84 -5.90
N SER A 119 -3.18 -4.10 -5.21
CA SER A 119 -3.32 -4.24 -3.75
C SER A 119 -3.84 -5.62 -3.36
N VAL A 120 -4.74 -6.24 -4.15
CA VAL A 120 -5.14 -7.64 -3.96
C VAL A 120 -3.95 -8.58 -4.21
N ARG A 121 -3.22 -8.42 -5.32
CA ARG A 121 -2.04 -9.24 -5.64
C ARG A 121 -0.98 -9.15 -4.55
N ASP A 122 -0.69 -7.94 -4.06
CA ASP A 122 0.28 -7.70 -3.00
C ASP A 122 -0.10 -8.43 -1.69
N ARG A 123 -1.36 -8.38 -1.28
CA ARG A 123 -1.83 -9.15 -0.12
C ARG A 123 -1.81 -10.67 -0.39
N LEU A 124 -2.15 -11.10 -1.60
CA LEU A 124 -2.04 -12.51 -1.99
C LEU A 124 -0.59 -13.00 -2.01
N ALA A 125 0.39 -12.17 -2.38
CA ALA A 125 1.81 -12.52 -2.29
C ALA A 125 2.19 -12.88 -0.85
N GLY A 126 1.76 -12.12 0.15
CA GLY A 126 1.92 -12.44 1.56
C GLY A 126 1.32 -13.80 1.93
N TYR A 127 0.15 -14.11 1.41
CA TYR A 127 -0.48 -15.41 1.61
C TYR A 127 0.24 -16.54 0.86
N TYR A 128 0.67 -16.31 -0.38
CA TYR A 128 1.30 -17.37 -1.20
C TYR A 128 2.66 -17.79 -0.66
N HIS A 129 3.50 -16.83 -0.29
CA HIS A 129 4.88 -17.08 0.10
C HIS A 129 5.05 -17.41 1.59
N TRP A 130 4.22 -16.83 2.46
CA TRP A 130 4.33 -17.01 3.92
C TRP A 130 3.11 -17.67 4.57
N SER A 131 2.12 -18.12 3.77
CA SER A 131 0.88 -18.74 4.27
C SER A 131 0.13 -17.84 5.27
N ASP A 132 0.28 -16.52 5.14
CA ASP A 132 -0.39 -15.56 6.00
C ASP A 132 -1.87 -15.45 5.67
N ARG A 133 -2.68 -16.13 6.48
CA ARG A 133 -4.14 -16.12 6.34
C ARG A 133 -4.77 -14.75 6.63
N SER A 134 -4.07 -13.87 7.35
CA SER A 134 -4.51 -12.50 7.55
C SER A 134 -4.48 -11.75 6.21
N SER A 135 -3.39 -11.89 5.46
CA SER A 135 -3.24 -11.30 4.11
C SER A 135 -4.31 -11.81 3.14
N LEU A 136 -4.68 -13.11 3.19
CA LEU A 136 -5.79 -13.65 2.40
C LEU A 136 -7.13 -12.94 2.71
N ARG A 137 -7.44 -12.76 4.01
CA ARG A 137 -8.66 -12.04 4.42
C ARG A 137 -8.66 -10.59 3.94
N VAL A 138 -7.52 -9.91 4.06
CA VAL A 138 -7.38 -8.52 3.59
C VAL A 138 -7.52 -8.45 2.07
N ALA A 139 -6.93 -9.37 1.31
CA ALA A 139 -7.12 -9.46 -0.14
C ALA A 139 -8.61 -9.58 -0.52
N ALA A 140 -9.36 -10.44 0.17
CA ALA A 140 -10.80 -10.60 -0.06
C ALA A 140 -11.59 -9.32 0.28
N LEU A 141 -11.24 -8.60 1.37
CA LEU A 141 -11.85 -7.32 1.73
C LEU A 141 -11.60 -6.24 0.67
N VAL A 142 -10.37 -6.14 0.17
CA VAL A 142 -10.01 -5.19 -0.90
C VAL A 142 -10.77 -5.54 -2.18
N ALA A 143 -10.81 -6.81 -2.56
CA ALA A 143 -11.53 -7.28 -3.75
C ALA A 143 -13.04 -7.00 -3.67
N ALA A 144 -13.64 -7.16 -2.50
CA ALA A 144 -15.06 -6.90 -2.27
C ALA A 144 -15.41 -5.38 -2.24
N SER A 145 -14.42 -4.49 -2.12
CA SER A 145 -14.64 -3.05 -1.99
C SER A 145 -14.87 -2.32 -3.32
N GLY A 146 -14.66 -2.98 -4.47
CA GLY A 146 -14.88 -2.39 -5.79
C GLY A 146 -14.28 -3.23 -6.92
N PRO A 147 -14.28 -2.72 -8.15
CA PRO A 147 -13.85 -3.48 -9.34
C PRO A 147 -12.37 -3.86 -9.28
N ILE A 148 -12.08 -5.10 -9.65
CA ILE A 148 -10.74 -5.68 -9.81
C ILE A 148 -10.67 -6.50 -11.09
N ASP A 149 -9.48 -6.71 -11.62
CA ASP A 149 -9.25 -7.63 -12.73
C ASP A 149 -8.92 -9.04 -12.21
N ILE A 150 -9.96 -9.87 -12.08
CA ILE A 150 -9.82 -11.28 -11.66
C ILE A 150 -8.99 -12.08 -12.65
N GLY A 151 -9.06 -11.75 -13.96
CA GLY A 151 -8.30 -12.44 -15.00
C GLY A 151 -6.80 -12.19 -14.83
N GLU A 152 -6.41 -10.95 -14.56
CA GLU A 152 -5.02 -10.56 -14.26
C GLU A 152 -4.52 -11.26 -12.99
N ILE A 153 -5.30 -11.21 -11.91
CA ILE A 153 -4.94 -11.86 -10.64
C ILE A 153 -4.74 -13.36 -10.84
N LYS A 154 -5.64 -14.02 -11.59
CA LYS A 154 -5.53 -15.44 -11.89
C LYS A 154 -4.26 -15.75 -12.69
N ALA A 155 -4.01 -15.01 -13.76
CA ALA A 155 -2.84 -15.21 -14.60
C ALA A 155 -1.53 -15.04 -13.82
N TRP A 156 -1.46 -14.01 -12.97
CA TRP A 156 -0.34 -13.79 -12.07
C TRP A 156 -0.19 -14.94 -11.05
N SER A 157 -1.27 -15.36 -10.40
CA SER A 157 -1.25 -16.46 -9.42
C SER A 157 -0.73 -17.79 -10.01
N LEU A 158 -1.04 -18.04 -11.29
CA LEU A 158 -0.50 -19.22 -12.00
C LEU A 158 1.01 -19.07 -12.22
N ARG A 159 1.51 -17.90 -12.57
CA ARG A 159 2.96 -17.64 -12.72
C ARG A 159 3.70 -17.78 -11.38
N GLU A 160 3.08 -17.35 -10.27
CA GLU A 160 3.62 -17.52 -8.92
C GLU A 160 3.56 -18.98 -8.41
N GLY A 161 3.02 -19.92 -9.23
CA GLY A 161 2.90 -21.33 -8.84
C GLY A 161 1.88 -21.59 -7.74
N ALA A 162 0.86 -20.74 -7.59
CA ALA A 162 -0.10 -20.77 -6.49
C ALA A 162 -1.57 -20.97 -6.93
N PRO A 163 -1.89 -21.93 -7.87
CA PRO A 163 -3.26 -22.10 -8.38
C PRO A 163 -4.25 -22.49 -7.29
N GLU A 164 -3.87 -23.38 -6.35
CA GLU A 164 -4.77 -23.82 -5.28
C GLU A 164 -5.06 -22.69 -4.30
N LYS A 165 -4.06 -21.87 -3.97
CA LYS A 165 -4.23 -20.70 -3.10
C LYS A 165 -5.08 -19.60 -3.76
N PHE A 166 -5.03 -19.48 -5.10
CA PHE A 166 -5.96 -18.63 -5.84
C PHE A 166 -7.41 -19.10 -5.69
N GLU A 167 -7.67 -20.41 -5.80
CA GLU A 167 -9.02 -20.96 -5.58
C GLU A 167 -9.50 -20.73 -4.14
N GLU A 168 -8.60 -20.78 -3.15
CA GLU A 168 -8.94 -20.40 -1.77
C GLU A 168 -9.32 -18.91 -1.67
N PHE A 169 -8.62 -18.05 -2.37
CA PHE A 169 -8.99 -16.62 -2.45
C PHE A 169 -10.38 -16.43 -3.07
N ILE A 170 -10.70 -17.14 -4.15
CA ILE A 170 -12.03 -17.06 -4.79
C ILE A 170 -13.13 -17.53 -3.83
N ARG A 171 -12.90 -18.59 -3.05
CA ARG A 171 -13.86 -19.04 -2.01
C ARG A 171 -14.02 -17.99 -0.93
N ALA A 172 -12.91 -17.44 -0.42
CA ALA A 172 -12.94 -16.37 0.58
C ALA A 172 -13.70 -15.13 0.10
N LEU A 173 -13.52 -14.75 -1.18
CA LEU A 173 -14.23 -13.62 -1.80
C LEU A 173 -15.75 -13.86 -1.87
N LYS A 174 -16.18 -15.11 -2.09
CA LYS A 174 -17.60 -15.50 -2.09
C LYS A 174 -18.20 -15.67 -0.69
N GLY A 175 -17.39 -15.57 0.37
CA GLY A 175 -17.82 -15.82 1.74
C GLY A 175 -18.05 -17.31 2.05
N GLU A 176 -17.49 -18.21 1.26
CA GLU A 176 -17.58 -19.65 1.48
C GLU A 176 -16.62 -20.06 2.62
N PRO A 177 -17.02 -20.95 3.54
CA PRO A 177 -16.13 -21.42 4.59
C PRO A 177 -14.94 -22.21 4.00
N ASN A 178 -13.76 -21.97 4.54
CA ASN A 178 -12.53 -22.70 4.21
C ASN A 178 -12.47 -24.05 4.93
#